data_89edd94c5ab36b7e5d8a99528ff1688e
#
_entry.id   89edd94c5ab36b7e5d8a99528ff1688e
#
_cell.length_a   1.000
_cell.length_b   1.000
_cell.length_c   1.000
_cell.angle_alpha   90.00
_cell.angle_beta   90.00
_cell.angle_gamma   90.00
#
_symmetry.space_group_name_H-M   'P 1'
#
loop_
_entity.id
_entity.type
_entity.pdbx_description
1 polymer ?
#
loop_
_entity_poly.entity_id
_entity_poly.type
_entity_poly.pdbx_seq_one_letter_code
_entity_poly.pdbx_strand_id
1 'polypeptide(L)'
;NLGYLGFLSETTLKELKDSLRDLMNGKYRLLPRMLLSCQLRRRGKIIFRGLALNDAVVFKADTPRLIHVRIFNCGRFVFDTRCDGVIASTPTGSTAYSLSVGGPLLSPEMQAIVLSPLNPHLLTIRPLVLPAKDRIMLKVHGLTVPASLQLDGVNCSPIEENDEVLITAAKQQVQFVKLSNRTFYQILRRKLNLGK
;
A
#
# COMPACT_ATOMS: atom_id res chain seq x y z
N ASN A 1 4.93 -11.03 -17.87
CA ASN A 1 4.06 -11.90 -17.09
C ASN A 1 4.32 -13.36 -17.46
N LEU A 2 4.77 -14.16 -16.51
CA LEU A 2 5.09 -15.58 -16.71
C LEU A 2 3.91 -16.52 -16.37
N GLY A 3 2.80 -15.98 -15.92
CA GLY A 3 1.62 -16.75 -15.50
C GLY A 3 0.34 -15.96 -15.70
N TYR A 4 -0.40 -15.75 -14.60
CA TYR A 4 -1.63 -14.95 -14.65
C TYR A 4 -1.29 -13.47 -14.77
N LEU A 5 -1.98 -12.77 -15.67
CA LEU A 5 -1.84 -11.32 -15.87
C LEU A 5 -1.99 -10.57 -14.53
N GLY A 6 -0.91 -9.99 -14.00
CA GLY A 6 -0.95 -9.13 -12.83
C GLY A 6 -1.60 -7.77 -13.14
N PHE A 7 -2.00 -7.02 -12.11
CA PHE A 7 -2.48 -5.65 -12.30
C PHE A 7 -1.41 -4.73 -12.89
N LEU A 8 -0.13 -5.04 -12.68
CA LEU A 8 1.02 -4.24 -13.09
C LEU A 8 1.72 -4.76 -14.35
N SER A 9 1.36 -5.95 -14.86
CA SER A 9 2.02 -6.52 -16.03
C SER A 9 1.34 -6.10 -17.32
N GLU A 10 2.11 -5.58 -18.27
CA GLU A 10 1.63 -5.04 -19.54
C GLU A 10 1.71 -6.02 -20.70
N THR A 11 2.63 -6.98 -20.64
CA THR A 11 2.86 -7.92 -21.74
C THR A 11 2.91 -9.37 -21.26
N THR A 12 2.68 -10.30 -22.17
CA THR A 12 2.82 -11.75 -21.98
C THR A 12 4.03 -12.24 -22.74
N LEU A 13 4.48 -13.48 -22.49
CA LEU A 13 5.57 -14.08 -23.27
C LEU A 13 5.28 -14.11 -24.77
N LYS A 14 4.03 -14.35 -25.17
CA LYS A 14 3.61 -14.38 -26.58
C LYS A 14 3.73 -13.00 -27.24
N GLU A 15 3.49 -11.92 -26.49
CA GLU A 15 3.53 -10.53 -26.96
C GLU A 15 4.92 -9.89 -26.79
N LEU A 16 5.89 -10.60 -26.18
CA LEU A 16 7.18 -10.01 -25.76
C LEU A 16 7.95 -9.39 -26.92
N LYS A 17 8.05 -10.08 -28.06
CA LYS A 17 8.81 -9.60 -29.24
C LYS A 17 8.26 -8.28 -29.78
N ASP A 18 6.94 -8.21 -29.92
CA ASP A 18 6.26 -7.00 -30.42
C ASP A 18 6.32 -5.88 -29.38
N SER A 19 6.15 -6.20 -28.11
CA SER A 19 6.31 -5.25 -27.00
C SER A 19 7.70 -4.63 -26.94
N LEU A 20 8.75 -5.43 -27.16
CA LEU A 20 10.12 -4.92 -27.21
C LEU A 20 10.34 -4.00 -28.44
N ARG A 21 9.80 -4.39 -29.60
CA ARG A 21 9.84 -3.56 -30.81
C ARG A 21 9.16 -2.22 -30.58
N ASP A 22 7.97 -2.22 -29.98
CA ASP A 22 7.22 -0.99 -29.68
C ASP A 22 7.97 -0.11 -28.70
N LEU A 23 8.59 -0.72 -27.66
CA LEU A 23 9.42 -0.01 -26.69
C LEU A 23 10.62 0.67 -27.39
N MET A 24 11.36 -0.06 -28.24
CA MET A 24 12.52 0.47 -28.98
C MET A 24 12.12 1.60 -29.96
N ASN A 25 10.92 1.54 -30.53
CA ASN A 25 10.37 2.55 -31.43
C ASN A 25 9.68 3.71 -30.70
N GLY A 26 9.73 3.78 -29.36
CA GLY A 26 9.09 4.84 -28.60
C GLY A 26 7.55 4.78 -28.58
N LYS A 27 6.94 3.67 -29.00
CA LYS A 27 5.49 3.46 -29.04
C LYS A 27 4.95 3.01 -27.68
N TYR A 28 5.02 3.90 -26.71
CA TYR A 28 4.50 3.65 -25.36
C TYR A 28 4.03 4.95 -24.72
N ARG A 29 3.32 4.82 -23.62
CA ARG A 29 2.94 5.93 -22.75
C ARG A 29 3.57 5.72 -21.37
N LEU A 30 3.93 6.82 -20.71
CA LEU A 30 4.38 6.80 -19.31
C LEU A 30 3.21 7.17 -18.40
N LEU A 31 2.94 6.32 -17.42
CA LEU A 31 1.90 6.51 -16.43
C LEU A 31 2.53 6.73 -15.06
N PRO A 32 2.45 7.95 -14.50
CA PRO A 32 3.00 8.20 -13.17
C PRO A 32 2.22 7.41 -12.11
N ARG A 33 2.96 6.87 -11.14
CA ARG A 33 2.41 6.20 -9.95
C ARG A 33 2.98 6.83 -8.70
N MET A 34 2.08 7.16 -7.80
CA MET A 34 2.39 7.66 -6.47
C MET A 34 3.15 6.60 -5.67
N LEU A 35 4.13 7.04 -4.89
CA LEU A 35 4.79 6.24 -3.86
C LEU A 35 4.40 6.76 -2.48
N LEU A 36 4.43 5.88 -1.47
CA LEU A 36 4.47 6.27 -0.08
C LEU A 36 5.90 6.50 0.37
N SER A 37 6.12 7.53 1.17
CA SER A 37 7.32 7.73 1.97
C SER A 37 7.00 7.34 3.40
N CYS A 38 7.77 6.40 3.94
CA CYS A 38 7.59 5.86 5.27
C CYS A 38 8.81 6.15 6.14
N GLN A 39 8.59 6.59 7.38
CA GLN A 39 9.63 6.81 8.38
C GLN A 39 9.22 6.11 9.68
N LEU A 40 10.12 5.32 10.25
CA LEU A 40 9.98 4.80 11.59
C LEU A 40 10.78 5.69 12.56
N ARG A 41 10.11 6.17 13.58
CA ARG A 41 10.69 7.01 14.63
C ARG A 41 10.64 6.31 15.98
N ARG A 42 11.78 6.31 16.67
CA ARG A 42 11.92 5.79 18.03
C ARG A 42 12.50 6.88 18.90
N ARG A 43 11.80 7.24 19.99
CA ARG A 43 12.19 8.31 20.91
C ARG A 43 12.56 9.60 20.18
N GLY A 44 11.74 10.00 19.19
CA GLY A 44 11.92 11.20 18.38
C GLY A 44 12.99 11.12 17.28
N LYS A 45 13.81 10.05 17.23
CA LYS A 45 14.84 9.86 16.20
C LYS A 45 14.32 8.97 15.07
N ILE A 46 14.64 9.32 13.84
CA ILE A 46 14.32 8.47 12.68
C ILE A 46 15.34 7.33 12.64
N ILE A 47 14.86 6.09 12.74
CA ILE A 47 15.68 4.88 12.69
C ILE A 47 15.56 4.12 11.36
N PHE A 48 14.51 4.41 10.58
CA PHE A 48 14.33 3.83 9.25
C PHE A 48 13.62 4.81 8.32
N ARG A 49 13.96 4.76 7.03
CA ARG A 49 13.24 5.43 5.93
C ARG A 49 13.14 4.50 4.75
N GLY A 50 11.99 4.51 4.08
CA GLY A 50 11.77 3.72 2.88
C GLY A 50 10.66 4.28 2.01
N LEU A 51 10.57 3.74 0.80
CA LEU A 51 9.50 4.02 -0.16
C LEU A 51 8.71 2.75 -0.41
N ALA A 52 7.41 2.88 -0.65
CA ALA A 52 6.56 1.77 -1.06
C ALA A 52 5.73 2.16 -2.28
N LEU A 53 5.61 1.24 -3.23
CA LEU A 53 4.75 1.38 -4.40
C LEU A 53 3.31 0.98 -4.06
N ASN A 54 3.14 -0.12 -3.34
CA ASN A 54 1.83 -0.63 -2.97
C ASN A 54 1.43 -0.17 -1.57
N ASP A 55 2.17 -0.59 -0.54
CA ASP A 55 1.74 -0.40 0.84
C ASP A 55 2.89 -0.36 1.86
N ALA A 56 2.61 0.31 2.96
CA ALA A 56 3.38 0.25 4.20
C ALA A 56 2.48 -0.38 5.28
N VAL A 57 2.95 -1.43 5.93
CA VAL A 57 2.19 -2.23 6.87
C VAL A 57 2.89 -2.27 8.22
N VAL A 58 2.17 -1.89 9.27
CA VAL A 58 2.52 -2.23 10.64
C VAL A 58 1.81 -3.54 10.95
N PHE A 59 2.55 -4.59 11.24
CA PHE A 59 2.02 -5.94 11.41
C PHE A 59 2.60 -6.63 12.63
N LYS A 60 1.75 -7.37 13.36
CA LYS A 60 2.21 -8.24 14.45
C LYS A 60 3.04 -9.40 13.91
N ALA A 61 3.91 -9.95 14.75
CA ALA A 61 4.56 -11.22 14.45
C ALA A 61 3.55 -12.39 14.48
N ASP A 62 4.01 -13.58 14.16
CA ASP A 62 3.22 -14.82 14.18
C ASP A 62 2.81 -15.20 15.61
N THR A 63 1.70 -14.63 16.04
CA THR A 63 1.12 -14.77 17.39
C THR A 63 -0.39 -14.51 17.33
N PRO A 64 -1.19 -15.20 18.18
CA PRO A 64 -2.64 -14.93 18.25
C PRO A 64 -2.99 -13.59 18.91
N ARG A 65 -2.04 -12.95 19.61
CA ARG A 65 -2.30 -11.68 20.31
C ARG A 65 -2.29 -10.51 19.34
N LEU A 66 -3.15 -9.51 19.60
CA LEU A 66 -3.28 -8.30 18.80
C LEU A 66 -2.28 -7.23 19.28
N ILE A 67 -1.91 -6.34 18.37
CA ILE A 67 -1.21 -5.10 18.68
C ILE A 67 -2.18 -3.95 18.86
N HIS A 68 -1.80 -2.93 19.60
CA HIS A 68 -2.53 -1.68 19.72
C HIS A 68 -1.92 -0.63 18.82
N VAL A 69 -2.74 -0.04 17.96
CA VAL A 69 -2.30 1.01 17.04
C VAL A 69 -3.20 2.22 17.19
N ARG A 70 -2.61 3.33 17.60
CA ARG A 70 -3.27 4.64 17.64
C ARG A 70 -2.94 5.40 16.36
N ILE A 71 -3.97 5.91 15.71
CA ILE A 71 -3.88 6.52 14.40
C ILE A 71 -4.16 8.01 14.49
N PHE A 72 -3.28 8.79 13.86
CA PHE A 72 -3.44 10.24 13.72
C PHE A 72 -3.37 10.62 12.25
N ASN A 73 -4.17 11.60 11.85
CA ASN A 73 -4.09 12.24 10.54
C ASN A 73 -3.83 13.74 10.72
N CYS A 74 -2.73 14.26 10.17
CA CYS A 74 -2.29 15.64 10.31
C CYS A 74 -2.27 16.13 11.78
N GLY A 75 -1.82 15.26 12.70
CA GLY A 75 -1.76 15.48 14.13
C GLY A 75 -3.09 15.33 14.89
N ARG A 76 -4.20 15.11 14.19
CA ARG A 76 -5.51 14.88 14.80
C ARG A 76 -5.73 13.38 15.07
N PHE A 77 -6.22 13.04 16.25
CA PHE A 77 -6.60 11.68 16.59
C PHE A 77 -7.75 11.20 15.69
N VAL A 78 -7.62 10.00 15.14
CA VAL A 78 -8.64 9.37 14.30
C VAL A 78 -9.34 8.26 15.08
N PHE A 79 -8.60 7.21 15.44
CA PHE A 79 -9.06 6.15 16.34
C PHE A 79 -7.88 5.37 16.93
N ASP A 80 -8.17 4.56 17.95
CA ASP A 80 -7.27 3.60 18.57
C ASP A 80 -7.89 2.22 18.42
N THR A 81 -7.11 1.22 18.02
CA THR A 81 -7.65 -0.13 17.80
C THR A 81 -6.66 -1.22 18.16
N ARG A 82 -7.21 -2.34 18.65
CA ARG A 82 -6.51 -3.62 18.69
C ARG A 82 -6.75 -4.32 17.36
N CYS A 83 -5.67 -4.80 16.73
CA CYS A 83 -5.75 -5.41 15.41
C CYS A 83 -4.53 -6.29 15.16
N ASP A 84 -4.56 -7.04 14.06
CA ASP A 84 -3.37 -7.75 13.57
C ASP A 84 -2.35 -6.80 12.96
N GLY A 85 -2.81 -5.66 12.46
CA GLY A 85 -1.98 -4.64 11.85
C GLY A 85 -2.78 -3.51 11.21
N VAL A 86 -2.06 -2.59 10.58
CA VAL A 86 -2.64 -1.48 9.81
C VAL A 86 -1.87 -1.34 8.50
N ILE A 87 -2.60 -1.32 7.40
CA ILE A 87 -2.09 -1.10 6.05
C ILE A 87 -2.34 0.36 5.67
N ALA A 88 -1.31 1.06 5.22
CA ALA A 88 -1.45 2.29 4.45
C ALA A 88 -1.06 2.01 3.01
N SER A 89 -1.96 2.19 2.06
CA SER A 89 -1.77 1.79 0.67
C SER A 89 -1.92 2.96 -0.29
N THR A 90 -1.14 2.92 -1.37
CA THR A 90 -1.34 3.80 -2.54
C THR A 90 -2.57 3.37 -3.34
N PRO A 91 -3.05 4.18 -4.30
CA PRO A 91 -4.06 3.73 -5.25
C PRO A 91 -3.60 2.49 -6.07
N THR A 92 -2.32 2.39 -6.42
CA THR A 92 -1.75 1.20 -7.05
C THR A 92 -1.88 -0.02 -6.14
N GLY A 93 -1.53 0.13 -4.86
CA GLY A 93 -1.63 -0.92 -3.84
C GLY A 93 -3.06 -1.25 -3.39
N SER A 94 -4.07 -0.44 -3.79
CA SER A 94 -5.48 -0.75 -3.49
C SER A 94 -5.95 -2.08 -4.08
N THR A 95 -5.24 -2.60 -5.08
CA THR A 95 -5.46 -3.92 -5.70
C THR A 95 -4.53 -5.01 -5.14
N ALA A 96 -3.70 -4.70 -4.14
CA ALA A 96 -2.77 -5.61 -3.47
C ALA A 96 -3.30 -6.02 -2.07
N TYR A 97 -2.49 -5.92 -1.03
CA TYR A 97 -2.86 -6.39 0.31
C TYR A 97 -4.08 -5.67 0.89
N SER A 98 -4.24 -4.36 0.62
CA SER A 98 -5.41 -3.60 1.03
C SER A 98 -6.73 -4.21 0.54
N LEU A 99 -6.76 -4.78 -0.68
CA LEU A 99 -7.96 -5.46 -1.22
C LEU A 99 -8.37 -6.66 -0.38
N SER A 100 -7.40 -7.46 0.08
CA SER A 100 -7.65 -8.70 0.85
C SER A 100 -8.34 -8.43 2.19
N VAL A 101 -8.27 -7.21 2.72
CA VAL A 101 -8.88 -6.79 3.98
C VAL A 101 -10.08 -5.87 3.79
N GLY A 102 -10.67 -5.88 2.58
CA GLY A 102 -11.86 -5.11 2.27
C GLY A 102 -11.62 -3.62 2.01
N GLY A 103 -10.38 -3.22 1.70
CA GLY A 103 -10.07 -1.88 1.24
C GLY A 103 -10.74 -1.57 -0.10
N PRO A 104 -11.11 -0.30 -0.38
CA PRO A 104 -11.74 0.09 -1.63
C PRO A 104 -10.76 0.03 -2.80
N LEU A 105 -11.28 -0.31 -3.98
CA LEU A 105 -10.54 -0.21 -5.23
C LEU A 105 -10.45 1.25 -5.66
N LEU A 106 -9.25 1.75 -5.85
CA LEU A 106 -8.99 3.10 -6.34
C LEU A 106 -8.43 3.07 -7.77
N SER A 107 -8.82 4.06 -8.58
CA SER A 107 -8.12 4.31 -9.84
C SER A 107 -6.65 4.63 -9.55
N PRO A 108 -5.68 4.02 -10.25
CA PRO A 108 -4.25 4.25 -10.00
C PRO A 108 -3.79 5.69 -10.21
N GLU A 109 -4.61 6.54 -10.82
CA GLU A 109 -4.35 7.96 -11.10
C GLU A 109 -4.80 8.88 -9.95
N MET A 110 -5.55 8.34 -8.97
CA MET A 110 -6.00 9.13 -7.82
C MET A 110 -4.82 9.55 -6.94
N GLN A 111 -4.99 10.67 -6.24
CA GLN A 111 -4.06 11.18 -5.24
C GLN A 111 -4.66 10.95 -3.84
N ALA A 112 -4.56 9.71 -3.36
CA ALA A 112 -5.16 9.26 -2.11
C ALA A 112 -4.29 8.22 -1.41
N ILE A 113 -4.50 8.05 -0.10
CA ILE A 113 -3.93 6.97 0.71
C ILE A 113 -5.12 6.21 1.31
N VAL A 114 -5.13 4.89 1.15
CA VAL A 114 -6.09 4.02 1.82
C VAL A 114 -5.49 3.53 3.11
N LEU A 115 -6.20 3.71 4.22
CA LEU A 115 -5.82 3.20 5.52
C LEU A 115 -6.77 2.06 5.89
N SER A 116 -6.27 0.84 5.94
CA SER A 116 -7.05 -0.38 6.17
C SER A 116 -6.53 -1.14 7.40
N PRO A 117 -7.26 -1.15 8.52
CA PRO A 117 -6.93 -2.02 9.64
C PRO A 117 -7.13 -3.51 9.28
N LEU A 118 -6.21 -4.34 9.76
CA LEU A 118 -6.23 -5.79 9.61
C LEU A 118 -6.92 -6.42 10.82
N ASN A 119 -8.03 -7.11 10.60
CA ASN A 119 -8.78 -7.81 11.65
C ASN A 119 -8.97 -6.95 12.92
N PRO A 120 -9.52 -5.73 12.81
CA PRO A 120 -9.72 -4.87 13.97
C PRO A 120 -10.72 -5.52 14.93
N HIS A 121 -10.43 -5.47 16.23
CA HIS A 121 -11.33 -5.98 17.27
C HIS A 121 -12.70 -5.28 17.28
N LEU A 122 -12.73 -3.99 16.93
CA LEU A 122 -13.94 -3.20 16.82
C LEU A 122 -14.56 -3.36 15.42
N LEU A 123 -15.72 -4.01 15.35
CA LEU A 123 -16.44 -4.31 14.10
C LEU A 123 -16.94 -3.07 13.34
N THR A 124 -16.95 -1.90 13.98
CA THR A 124 -17.39 -0.63 13.37
C THR A 124 -16.30 0.06 12.57
N ILE A 125 -15.03 -0.31 12.77
CA ILE A 125 -13.92 0.30 12.05
C ILE A 125 -13.95 -0.16 10.59
N ARG A 126 -13.77 0.81 9.68
CA ARG A 126 -13.76 0.59 8.24
C ARG A 126 -12.50 1.20 7.63
N PRO A 127 -12.03 0.71 6.48
CA PRO A 127 -10.99 1.38 5.73
C PRO A 127 -11.36 2.82 5.42
N LEU A 128 -10.38 3.72 5.55
CA LEU A 128 -10.52 5.16 5.27
C LEU A 128 -9.75 5.52 3.99
N VAL A 129 -10.32 6.37 3.17
CA VAL A 129 -9.63 7.01 2.05
C VAL A 129 -9.29 8.43 2.45
N LEU A 130 -8.01 8.76 2.45
CA LEU A 130 -7.47 10.04 2.88
C LEU A 130 -6.77 10.74 1.71
N PRO A 131 -6.75 12.08 1.66
CA PRO A 131 -6.00 12.81 0.65
C PRO A 131 -4.50 12.47 0.71
N ALA A 132 -3.84 12.35 -0.45
CA ALA A 132 -2.40 12.04 -0.52
C ALA A 132 -1.51 13.09 0.18
N LYS A 133 -1.97 14.35 0.30
CA LYS A 133 -1.27 15.43 1.00
C LYS A 133 -1.24 15.27 2.51
N ASP A 134 -2.07 14.39 3.07
CA ASP A 134 -2.18 14.19 4.50
C ASP A 134 -0.95 13.44 5.06
N ARG A 135 -0.69 13.64 6.35
CA ARG A 135 0.37 12.96 7.09
C ARG A 135 -0.27 12.00 8.09
N ILE A 136 -0.12 10.72 7.83
CA ILE A 136 -0.65 9.65 8.67
C ILE A 136 0.45 9.24 9.64
N MET A 137 0.12 9.15 10.93
CA MET A 137 1.01 8.62 11.94
C MET A 137 0.33 7.44 12.64
N LEU A 138 1.02 6.31 12.65
CA LEU A 138 0.64 5.11 13.37
C LEU A 138 1.55 5.01 14.59
N LYS A 139 0.98 5.09 15.80
CA LYS A 139 1.73 4.91 17.04
C LYS A 139 1.37 3.56 17.64
N VAL A 140 2.37 2.70 17.77
CA VAL A 140 2.19 1.38 18.40
C VAL A 140 2.40 1.53 19.91
N HIS A 141 1.47 1.00 20.71
CA HIS A 141 1.54 1.08 22.17
C HIS A 141 0.96 -0.18 22.82
N GLY A 142 1.28 -0.40 24.11
CA GLY A 142 0.86 -1.60 24.82
C GLY A 142 1.38 -2.87 24.14
N LEU A 143 2.59 -2.83 23.61
CA LEU A 143 3.15 -3.91 22.80
C LEU A 143 3.54 -5.10 23.69
N THR A 144 2.75 -6.16 23.61
CA THR A 144 3.00 -7.43 24.35
C THR A 144 3.54 -8.54 23.46
N VAL A 145 3.68 -8.27 22.15
CA VAL A 145 4.16 -9.20 21.14
C VAL A 145 5.03 -8.47 20.13
N PRO A 146 5.97 -9.15 19.46
CA PRO A 146 6.75 -8.53 18.41
C PRO A 146 5.87 -7.98 17.29
N ALA A 147 6.28 -6.83 16.74
CA ALA A 147 5.67 -6.22 15.56
C ALA A 147 6.76 -5.74 14.59
N SER A 148 6.40 -5.57 13.33
CA SER A 148 7.32 -5.14 12.28
C SER A 148 6.69 -4.13 11.36
N LEU A 149 7.54 -3.28 10.76
CA LEU A 149 7.22 -2.45 9.62
C LEU A 149 7.61 -3.20 8.35
N GLN A 150 6.66 -3.31 7.44
CA GLN A 150 6.85 -3.92 6.11
C GLN A 150 6.55 -2.88 5.03
N LEU A 151 7.32 -2.91 3.94
CA LEU A 151 7.08 -2.11 2.74
C LEU A 151 7.01 -3.06 1.54
N ASP A 152 5.92 -3.01 0.79
CA ASP A 152 5.66 -3.87 -0.38
C ASP A 152 5.93 -5.37 -0.10
N GLY A 153 5.52 -5.84 1.08
CA GLY A 153 5.69 -7.22 1.53
C GLY A 153 7.07 -7.59 2.06
N VAL A 154 8.02 -6.64 2.13
CA VAL A 154 9.36 -6.87 2.67
C VAL A 154 9.44 -6.37 4.11
N ASN A 155 9.91 -7.21 5.04
CA ASN A 155 10.22 -6.79 6.40
C ASN A 155 11.39 -5.82 6.43
N CYS A 156 11.15 -4.61 6.92
CA CYS A 156 12.14 -3.54 6.92
C CYS A 156 12.73 -3.24 8.29
N SER A 157 11.92 -3.30 9.34
CA SER A 157 12.37 -2.96 10.70
C SER A 157 11.45 -3.54 11.77
N PRO A 158 12.00 -4.04 12.90
CA PRO A 158 11.20 -4.34 14.07
C PRO A 158 10.65 -3.04 14.68
N ILE A 159 9.44 -3.15 15.24
CA ILE A 159 8.76 -2.07 15.97
C ILE A 159 8.87 -2.33 17.47
N GLU A 160 9.18 -1.29 18.24
CA GLU A 160 9.20 -1.29 19.70
C GLU A 160 8.05 -0.45 20.27
N GLU A 161 7.89 -0.55 21.57
CA GLU A 161 6.89 0.20 22.35
C GLU A 161 7.03 1.71 22.13
N ASN A 162 5.90 2.37 21.83
CA ASN A 162 5.80 3.79 21.51
C ASN A 162 6.51 4.26 20.23
N ASP A 163 6.93 3.34 19.37
CA ASP A 163 7.40 3.70 18.04
C ASP A 163 6.28 4.38 17.23
N GLU A 164 6.70 5.31 16.37
CA GLU A 164 5.81 6.07 15.48
C GLU A 164 6.19 5.83 14.03
N VAL A 165 5.25 5.33 13.25
CA VAL A 165 5.39 5.18 11.79
C VAL A 165 4.70 6.36 11.11
N LEU A 166 5.48 7.25 10.52
CA LEU A 166 4.97 8.39 9.74
C LEU A 166 4.91 8.01 8.26
N ILE A 167 3.74 8.16 7.66
CA ILE A 167 3.44 7.82 6.27
C ILE A 167 2.91 9.06 5.55
N THR A 168 3.48 9.35 4.39
CA THR A 168 3.10 10.48 3.52
C THR A 168 3.22 10.06 2.06
N ALA A 169 2.62 10.82 1.14
CA ALA A 169 3.00 10.70 -0.26
C ALA A 169 4.47 11.09 -0.44
N ALA A 170 5.22 10.33 -1.21
CA ALA A 170 6.58 10.67 -1.59
C ALA A 170 6.60 11.79 -2.63
N LYS A 171 7.69 12.55 -2.67
CA LYS A 171 7.93 13.52 -3.75
C LYS A 171 8.25 12.82 -5.09
N GLN A 172 8.86 11.64 -5.00
CA GLN A 172 9.21 10.80 -6.14
C GLN A 172 7.97 10.06 -6.65
N GLN A 173 7.97 9.76 -7.94
CA GLN A 173 7.00 8.91 -8.61
C GLN A 173 7.72 7.85 -9.42
N VAL A 174 7.07 6.71 -9.61
CA VAL A 174 7.50 5.69 -10.58
C VAL A 174 6.72 5.90 -11.87
N GLN A 175 7.42 5.83 -13.01
CA GLN A 175 6.80 5.89 -14.33
C GLN A 175 6.58 4.47 -14.84
N PHE A 176 5.33 4.07 -15.00
CA PHE A 176 5.01 2.79 -15.61
C PHE A 176 4.90 2.92 -17.12
N VAL A 177 5.57 2.05 -17.83
CA VAL A 177 5.46 1.94 -19.27
C VAL A 177 4.16 1.25 -19.63
N LYS A 178 3.33 1.92 -20.41
CA LYS A 178 2.04 1.43 -20.92
C LYS A 178 2.17 1.17 -22.41
N LEU A 179 2.16 -0.10 -22.81
CA LEU A 179 2.25 -0.57 -24.20
C LEU A 179 0.88 -0.86 -24.78
N SER A 180 -0.06 -1.34 -23.97
CA SER A 180 -1.39 -1.72 -24.43
C SER A 180 -2.42 -0.59 -24.29
N ASN A 181 -3.51 -0.69 -25.03
CA ASN A 181 -4.67 0.20 -24.88
C ASN A 181 -5.68 -0.31 -23.84
N ARG A 182 -5.33 -1.34 -23.07
CA ARG A 182 -6.21 -1.89 -22.02
C ARG A 182 -6.44 -0.85 -20.93
N THR A 183 -7.69 -0.57 -20.62
CA THR A 183 -8.04 0.33 -19.54
C THR A 183 -7.95 -0.36 -18.18
N PHE A 184 -7.84 0.43 -17.10
CA PHE A 184 -7.91 -0.08 -15.74
C PHE A 184 -9.16 -0.93 -15.48
N TYR A 185 -10.32 -0.48 -15.97
CA TYR A 185 -11.59 -1.19 -15.81
C TYR A 185 -11.64 -2.54 -16.55
N GLN A 186 -10.99 -2.64 -17.71
CA GLN A 186 -10.87 -3.92 -18.42
C GLN A 186 -10.00 -4.91 -17.65
N ILE A 187 -8.91 -4.42 -17.03
CA ILE A 187 -8.05 -5.23 -16.17
C ILE A 187 -8.82 -5.68 -14.93
N LEU A 188 -9.54 -4.79 -14.26
CA LEU A 188 -10.38 -5.08 -13.10
C LEU A 188 -11.40 -6.19 -13.40
N ARG A 189 -12.21 -6.01 -14.44
CA ARG A 189 -13.23 -7.01 -14.84
C ARG A 189 -12.62 -8.37 -15.07
N ARG A 190 -11.49 -8.44 -15.78
CA ARG A 190 -10.82 -9.69 -16.08
C ARG A 190 -10.24 -10.37 -14.83
N LYS A 191 -9.68 -9.58 -13.90
CA LYS A 191 -8.99 -10.10 -12.71
C LYS A 191 -9.93 -10.50 -11.59
N LEU A 192 -10.95 -9.72 -11.37
CA LEU A 192 -11.90 -9.93 -10.27
C LEU A 192 -13.21 -10.60 -10.76
N ASN A 193 -13.28 -11.02 -12.03
CA ASN A 193 -14.47 -11.61 -12.64
C ASN A 193 -15.74 -10.75 -12.43
N LEU A 194 -15.58 -9.42 -12.44
CA LEU A 194 -16.70 -8.51 -12.25
C LEU A 194 -17.62 -8.51 -13.46
N GLY A 195 -18.90 -8.79 -13.25
CA GLY A 195 -19.94 -8.73 -14.30
C GLY A 195 -19.95 -9.94 -15.23
N LYS A 196 -19.56 -11.11 -14.76
CA LYS A 196 -19.82 -12.39 -15.41
C LYS A 196 -21.06 -13.02 -14.84
#